data_dd73778b9f01583027c97494782cdc4a
#
_entry.id   dd73778b9f01583027c97494782cdc4a
#
_cell.length_a   1.000
_cell.length_b   1.000
_cell.length_c   1.000
_cell.angle_alpha   90.00
_cell.angle_beta   90.00
_cell.angle_gamma   90.00
#
_symmetry.space_group_name_H-M   'P 1'
#
loop_
_entity.id
_entity.type
_entity.pdbx_description
1 polymer ?
#
loop_
_entity_poly.entity_id
_entity_poly.type
_entity_poly.pdbx_seq_one_letter_code
_entity_poly.pdbx_strand_id
1 'polypeptide(L)'
;MIAVDTNVLARLLTGDDSKQEAARSLFAREPIWIAKTVLLETGWVLHSLYGLEETEIRAAFTKLLGLENVHAEDESSVAAALALTTRGIEFADALHLCSSPPGVAFVSFDKTFVQRARRAGVSDISNISMKE
;
A
#
# COMPACT_ATOMS: atom_id res chain seq x y z
N MET A 1 -17.01 -14.43 1.24
CA MET A 1 -15.92 -13.41 1.14
C MET A 1 -16.42 -12.25 0.29
N ILE A 2 -16.12 -11.05 0.71
CA ILE A 2 -16.60 -9.82 0.06
C ILE A 2 -15.39 -8.96 -0.30
N ALA A 3 -15.33 -8.49 -1.54
CA ALA A 3 -14.35 -7.49 -1.97
C ALA A 3 -14.89 -6.09 -1.67
N VAL A 4 -14.04 -5.20 -1.23
CA VAL A 4 -14.43 -3.82 -0.86
C VAL A 4 -13.75 -2.80 -1.74
N ASP A 5 -14.40 -1.67 -1.92
CA ASP A 5 -13.89 -0.53 -2.67
C ASP A 5 -13.08 0.41 -1.76
N THR A 6 -12.36 1.31 -2.38
CA THR A 6 -11.53 2.31 -1.69
C THR A 6 -12.32 3.14 -0.70
N ASN A 7 -13.53 3.58 -1.04
CA ASN A 7 -14.34 4.41 -0.14
C ASN A 7 -14.74 3.68 1.14
N VAL A 8 -14.88 2.34 1.09
CA VAL A 8 -15.15 1.54 2.27
C VAL A 8 -13.94 1.53 3.20
N LEU A 9 -12.75 1.29 2.65
CA LEU A 9 -11.51 1.31 3.44
C LEU A 9 -11.22 2.68 4.01
N ALA A 10 -11.36 3.73 3.21
CA ALA A 10 -11.11 5.10 3.65
C ALA A 10 -12.03 5.47 4.83
N ARG A 11 -13.30 5.11 4.76
CA ARG A 11 -14.25 5.37 5.85
C ARG A 11 -13.97 4.53 7.08
N LEU A 12 -13.58 3.27 6.89
CA LEU A 12 -13.19 2.41 8.01
C LEU A 12 -12.02 3.00 8.79
N LEU A 13 -11.02 3.52 8.08
CA LEU A 13 -9.77 3.96 8.68
C LEU A 13 -9.80 5.40 9.21
N THR A 14 -10.69 6.24 8.68
CA THR A 14 -10.69 7.69 9.01
C THR A 14 -12.03 8.25 9.42
N GLY A 15 -13.12 7.52 9.20
CA GLY A 15 -14.46 8.03 9.50
C GLY A 15 -14.80 7.99 10.99
N ASP A 16 -15.86 8.72 11.35
CA ASP A 16 -16.41 8.72 12.70
C ASP A 16 -17.95 8.82 12.66
N ASP A 17 -18.54 8.54 11.51
CA ASP A 17 -19.97 8.66 11.24
C ASP A 17 -20.64 7.30 11.02
N SER A 18 -21.89 7.33 10.54
CA SER A 18 -22.67 6.12 10.26
C SER A 18 -22.04 5.24 9.18
N LYS A 19 -21.31 5.82 8.23
CA LYS A 19 -20.62 5.07 7.19
C LYS A 19 -19.45 4.26 7.76
N GLN A 20 -18.71 4.82 8.71
CA GLN A 20 -17.67 4.08 9.42
C GLN A 20 -18.25 2.91 10.19
N GLU A 21 -19.37 3.12 10.87
CA GLU A 21 -20.04 2.05 11.62
C GLU A 21 -20.51 0.93 10.68
N ALA A 22 -21.07 1.28 9.53
CA ALA A 22 -21.47 0.31 8.53
C ALA A 22 -20.27 -0.50 8.02
N ALA A 23 -19.15 0.15 7.75
CA ALA A 23 -17.91 -0.51 7.33
C ALA A 23 -17.38 -1.44 8.44
N ARG A 24 -17.35 -0.98 9.69
CA ARG A 24 -16.94 -1.80 10.83
C ARG A 24 -17.81 -3.04 10.99
N SER A 25 -19.11 -2.86 10.85
CA SER A 25 -20.07 -3.97 10.94
C SER A 25 -19.82 -5.00 9.85
N LEU A 26 -19.54 -4.56 8.62
CA LEU A 26 -19.20 -5.44 7.52
C LEU A 26 -17.94 -6.25 7.83
N PHE A 27 -16.88 -5.58 8.28
CA PHE A 27 -15.60 -6.23 8.60
C PHE A 27 -15.72 -7.18 9.80
N ALA A 28 -16.67 -6.94 10.68
CA ALA A 28 -16.89 -7.81 11.84
C ALA A 28 -17.59 -9.13 11.48
N ARG A 29 -18.39 -9.13 10.40
CA ARG A 29 -19.23 -10.29 10.08
C ARG A 29 -18.83 -11.06 8.82
N GLU A 30 -17.95 -10.51 7.99
CA GLU A 30 -17.60 -11.13 6.71
C GLU A 30 -16.11 -11.27 6.53
N PRO A 31 -15.61 -12.33 5.88
CA PRO A 31 -14.26 -12.33 5.34
C PRO A 31 -14.15 -11.31 4.22
N ILE A 32 -13.09 -10.52 4.26
CA ILE A 32 -12.88 -9.39 3.35
C ILE A 32 -11.68 -9.67 2.45
N TRP A 33 -11.82 -9.35 1.17
CA TRP A 33 -10.73 -9.40 0.20
C TRP A 33 -10.47 -8.00 -0.36
N ILE A 34 -9.19 -7.64 -0.48
CA ILE A 34 -8.78 -6.29 -0.90
C ILE A 34 -7.81 -6.41 -2.08
N ALA A 35 -8.19 -5.81 -3.21
CA ALA A 35 -7.32 -5.73 -4.39
C ALA A 35 -6.11 -4.84 -4.12
N LYS A 36 -4.97 -5.13 -4.75
CA LYS A 36 -3.78 -4.25 -4.67
C LYS A 36 -4.10 -2.84 -5.17
N THR A 37 -4.92 -2.73 -6.21
CA THR A 37 -5.33 -1.42 -6.74
C THR A 37 -6.13 -0.62 -5.72
N VAL A 38 -6.95 -1.29 -4.92
CA VAL A 38 -7.73 -0.63 -3.85
C VAL A 38 -6.79 -0.16 -2.74
N LEU A 39 -5.81 -0.98 -2.34
CA LEU A 39 -4.82 -0.55 -1.35
C LEU A 39 -4.01 0.65 -1.85
N LEU A 40 -3.58 0.62 -3.10
CA LEU A 40 -2.83 1.71 -3.72
C LEU A 40 -3.63 3.02 -3.68
N GLU A 41 -4.87 2.98 -4.15
CA GLU A 41 -5.76 4.14 -4.16
C GLU A 41 -6.08 4.62 -2.75
N THR A 42 -6.31 3.70 -1.82
CA THR A 42 -6.59 4.05 -0.42
C THR A 42 -5.40 4.79 0.20
N GLY A 43 -4.17 4.33 -0.04
CA GLY A 43 -2.97 5.03 0.44
C GLY A 43 -2.91 6.46 -0.09
N TRP A 44 -3.19 6.65 -1.37
CA TRP A 44 -3.23 7.98 -1.98
C TRP A 44 -4.31 8.86 -1.37
N VAL A 45 -5.52 8.32 -1.19
CA VAL A 45 -6.65 9.05 -0.59
C VAL A 45 -6.35 9.46 0.84
N LEU A 46 -5.79 8.55 1.64
CA LEU A 46 -5.44 8.84 3.03
C LEU A 46 -4.43 9.99 3.12
N HIS A 47 -3.45 10.01 2.24
CA HIS A 47 -2.47 11.08 2.20
C HIS A 47 -3.06 12.38 1.65
N SER A 48 -3.67 12.33 0.47
CA SER A 48 -4.07 13.53 -0.29
C SER A 48 -5.32 14.21 0.26
N LEU A 49 -6.31 13.44 0.72
CA LEU A 49 -7.58 13.98 1.19
C LEU A 49 -7.68 14.07 2.71
N TYR A 50 -6.99 13.19 3.42
CA TYR A 50 -7.07 13.16 4.89
C TYR A 50 -5.78 13.60 5.57
N GLY A 51 -4.73 13.89 4.80
CA GLY A 51 -3.48 14.45 5.32
C GLY A 51 -2.66 13.50 6.18
N LEU A 52 -2.87 12.19 6.07
CA LEU A 52 -2.09 11.23 6.85
C LEU A 52 -0.65 11.16 6.35
N GLU A 53 0.28 11.04 7.31
CA GLU A 53 1.69 10.81 7.01
C GLU A 53 1.94 9.35 6.63
N GLU A 54 3.05 9.09 5.92
CA GLU A 54 3.42 7.73 5.50
C GLU A 54 3.50 6.76 6.69
N THR A 55 3.98 7.19 7.84
CA THR A 55 4.04 6.37 9.04
C THR A 55 2.65 5.98 9.55
N GLU A 56 1.70 6.89 9.45
CA GLU A 56 0.31 6.64 9.86
C GLU A 56 -0.38 5.69 8.89
N ILE A 57 -0.13 5.84 7.59
CA ILE A 57 -0.68 4.96 6.55
C ILE A 57 -0.13 3.55 6.73
N ARG A 58 1.18 3.41 6.94
CA ARG A 58 1.81 2.11 7.21
C ARG A 58 1.20 1.44 8.43
N ALA A 59 1.03 2.19 9.52
CA ALA A 59 0.45 1.65 10.75
C ALA A 59 -0.99 1.18 10.51
N ALA A 60 -1.79 1.95 9.78
CA ALA A 60 -3.18 1.61 9.47
C ALA A 60 -3.26 0.34 8.63
N PHE A 61 -2.45 0.23 7.59
CA PHE A 61 -2.44 -0.95 6.72
C PHE A 61 -1.90 -2.19 7.43
N THR A 62 -0.87 -2.04 8.24
CA THR A 62 -0.32 -3.15 9.03
C THR A 62 -1.38 -3.72 9.96
N LYS A 63 -2.13 -2.85 10.63
CA LYS A 63 -3.20 -3.25 11.53
C LYS A 63 -4.36 -3.92 10.77
N LEU A 64 -4.77 -3.32 9.65
CA LEU A 64 -5.85 -3.84 8.81
C LEU A 64 -5.53 -5.23 8.29
N LEU A 65 -4.35 -5.40 7.72
CA LEU A 65 -3.93 -6.66 7.11
C LEU A 65 -3.51 -7.72 8.14
N GLY A 66 -3.38 -7.33 9.39
CA GLY A 66 -3.19 -8.26 10.51
C GLY A 66 -4.46 -8.92 11.01
N LEU A 67 -5.63 -8.47 10.57
CA LEU A 67 -6.90 -9.07 10.95
C LEU A 67 -7.07 -10.43 10.25
N GLU A 68 -7.50 -11.45 11.00
CA GLU A 68 -7.65 -12.82 10.50
C GLU A 68 -8.57 -12.94 9.29
N ASN A 69 -9.61 -12.14 9.26
CA ASN A 69 -10.64 -12.22 8.22
C ASN A 69 -10.38 -11.27 7.04
N VAL A 70 -9.24 -10.60 7.00
CA VAL A 70 -8.87 -9.67 5.92
C VAL A 70 -7.76 -10.29 5.08
N HIS A 71 -7.99 -10.37 3.78
CA HIS A 71 -7.08 -10.98 2.82
C HIS A 71 -6.76 -10.00 1.70
N ALA A 72 -5.48 -9.75 1.48
CA ALA A 72 -5.04 -8.91 0.37
C ALA A 72 -4.76 -9.77 -0.86
N GLU A 73 -4.99 -9.20 -2.03
CA GLU A 73 -4.46 -9.75 -3.27
C GLU A 73 -2.94 -9.77 -3.16
N ASP A 74 -2.31 -10.94 -3.43
CA ASP A 74 -0.85 -11.07 -3.38
C ASP A 74 -0.28 -10.60 -2.03
N GLU A 75 -0.68 -11.30 -0.97
CA GLU A 75 -0.31 -10.93 0.41
C GLU A 75 1.19 -10.78 0.64
N SER A 76 2.00 -11.63 0.01
CA SER A 76 3.45 -11.58 0.18
C SER A 76 4.06 -10.31 -0.41
N SER A 77 3.59 -9.87 -1.58
CA SER A 77 4.06 -8.62 -2.19
C SER A 77 3.63 -7.40 -1.39
N VAL A 78 2.42 -7.42 -0.87
CA VAL A 78 1.90 -6.32 -0.03
C VAL A 78 2.69 -6.24 1.28
N ALA A 79 2.96 -7.36 1.93
CA ALA A 79 3.76 -7.40 3.14
C ALA A 79 5.19 -6.89 2.90
N ALA A 80 5.81 -7.30 1.78
CA ALA A 80 7.13 -6.82 1.39
C ALA A 80 7.12 -5.30 1.13
N ALA A 81 6.07 -4.79 0.49
CA ALA A 81 5.93 -3.35 0.25
C ALA A 81 5.84 -2.56 1.57
N LEU A 82 5.04 -3.04 2.52
CA LEU A 82 4.94 -2.41 3.84
C LEU A 82 6.29 -2.41 4.56
N ALA A 83 7.06 -3.48 4.45
CA ALA A 83 8.41 -3.55 5.03
C ALA A 83 9.33 -2.48 4.40
N LEU A 84 9.26 -2.26 3.08
CA LEU A 84 10.07 -1.24 2.41
C LEU A 84 9.69 0.18 2.84
N THR A 85 8.45 0.43 3.24
CA THR A 85 8.06 1.76 3.74
C THR A 85 8.83 2.14 5.01
N THR A 86 9.28 1.17 5.80
CA THR A 86 10.10 1.43 6.97
C THR A 86 11.49 1.94 6.61
N ARG A 87 11.88 1.83 5.35
CA ARG A 87 13.19 2.25 4.83
C ARG A 87 13.10 3.50 3.95
N GLY A 88 12.00 4.25 4.09
CA GLY A 88 11.84 5.53 3.44
C GLY A 88 11.31 5.50 2.01
N ILE A 89 10.76 4.37 1.58
CA ILE A 89 10.12 4.26 0.27
C ILE A 89 8.61 4.46 0.45
N GLU A 90 8.01 5.35 -0.33
CA GLU A 90 6.57 5.57 -0.28
C GLU A 90 5.82 4.30 -0.65
N PHE A 91 4.65 4.11 -0.06
CA PHE A 91 3.87 2.87 -0.23
C PHE A 91 3.57 2.56 -1.70
N ALA A 92 3.18 3.56 -2.49
CA ALA A 92 2.88 3.36 -3.91
C ALA A 92 4.11 2.81 -4.66
N ASP A 93 5.27 3.43 -4.46
CA ASP A 93 6.52 3.00 -5.08
C ASP A 93 6.94 1.61 -4.60
N ALA A 94 6.80 1.36 -3.32
CA ALA A 94 7.10 0.05 -2.74
C ALA A 94 6.21 -1.04 -3.32
N LEU A 95 4.93 -0.75 -3.49
CA LEU A 95 3.98 -1.71 -4.05
C LEU A 95 4.29 -1.99 -5.53
N HIS A 96 4.67 -0.98 -6.31
CA HIS A 96 5.12 -1.18 -7.69
C HIS A 96 6.34 -2.10 -7.75
N LEU A 97 7.34 -1.85 -6.92
CA LEU A 97 8.55 -2.69 -6.85
C LEU A 97 8.22 -4.14 -6.51
N CYS A 98 7.47 -4.34 -5.45
CA CYS A 98 7.16 -5.67 -4.94
C CYS A 98 6.15 -6.42 -5.79
N SER A 99 5.44 -5.72 -6.68
CA SER A 99 4.52 -6.34 -7.63
C SER A 99 5.22 -6.78 -8.92
N SER A 100 6.47 -6.39 -9.12
CA SER A 100 7.27 -6.82 -10.27
C SER A 100 7.75 -8.26 -10.07
N PRO A 101 7.72 -9.09 -11.13
CA PRO A 101 8.17 -10.47 -11.01
C PRO A 101 9.67 -10.56 -10.68
N PRO A 102 10.10 -11.63 -10.00
CA PRO A 102 11.54 -11.87 -9.78
C PRO A 102 12.32 -11.91 -11.09
N GLY A 103 13.51 -11.31 -11.12
CA GLY A 103 14.38 -11.30 -12.30
C GLY A 103 13.99 -10.26 -13.35
N VAL A 104 12.97 -9.47 -13.11
CA VAL A 104 12.57 -8.36 -14.00
C VAL A 104 13.13 -7.06 -13.43
N ALA A 105 13.91 -6.34 -14.23
CA ALA A 105 14.50 -5.08 -13.82
C ALA A 105 13.44 -3.98 -13.78
N PHE A 106 13.48 -3.19 -12.72
CA PHE A 106 12.61 -2.02 -12.57
C PHE A 106 13.37 -0.76 -12.94
N VAL A 107 12.79 0.09 -13.77
CA VAL A 107 13.44 1.33 -14.20
C VAL A 107 12.55 2.53 -13.91
N SER A 108 13.18 3.67 -13.58
CA SER A 108 12.46 4.89 -13.26
C SER A 108 13.30 6.10 -13.63
N PHE A 109 12.66 7.23 -13.91
CA PHE A 109 13.34 8.52 -14.01
C PHE A 109 13.56 9.17 -12.63
N ASP A 110 12.89 8.67 -11.59
CA ASP A 110 12.99 9.22 -10.24
C ASP A 110 14.27 8.75 -9.56
N LYS A 111 15.28 9.58 -9.63
CA LYS A 111 16.62 9.30 -9.10
C LYS A 111 16.61 9.05 -7.58
N THR A 112 15.83 9.83 -6.86
CA THR A 112 15.74 9.73 -5.40
C THR A 112 15.12 8.40 -5.00
N PHE A 113 14.05 8.00 -5.68
CA PHE A 113 13.41 6.72 -5.45
C PHE A 113 14.38 5.56 -5.71
N VAL A 114 15.09 5.58 -6.84
CA VAL A 114 16.06 4.53 -7.17
C VAL A 114 17.16 4.43 -6.11
N GLN A 115 17.68 5.56 -5.65
CA GLN A 115 18.71 5.57 -4.60
C GLN A 115 18.19 4.99 -3.28
N ARG A 116 16.99 5.37 -2.89
CA ARG A 116 16.35 4.84 -1.66
C ARG A 116 16.11 3.35 -1.76
N ALA A 117 15.64 2.88 -2.90
CA ALA A 117 15.39 1.47 -3.15
C ALA A 117 16.70 0.67 -3.05
N ARG A 118 17.79 1.16 -3.64
CA ARG A 118 19.10 0.51 -3.54
C ARG A 118 19.60 0.44 -2.11
N ARG A 119 19.45 1.51 -1.34
CA ARG A 119 19.81 1.52 0.08
C ARG A 119 18.99 0.53 0.89
N ALA A 120 17.74 0.29 0.48
CA ALA A 120 16.85 -0.67 1.12
C ALA A 120 17.14 -2.12 0.72
N GLY A 121 18.11 -2.34 -0.17
CA GLY A 121 18.53 -3.68 -0.58
C GLY A 121 17.92 -4.18 -1.87
N VAL A 122 17.17 -3.34 -2.59
CA VAL A 122 16.63 -3.70 -3.90
C VAL A 122 17.74 -3.65 -4.94
N SER A 123 18.04 -4.78 -5.58
CA SER A 123 19.17 -4.91 -6.49
C SER A 123 18.83 -4.62 -7.95
N ASP A 124 17.61 -4.96 -8.37
CA ASP A 124 17.21 -4.96 -9.77
C ASP A 124 16.47 -3.67 -10.15
N ILE A 125 17.06 -2.53 -9.79
CA ILE A 125 16.50 -1.22 -10.05
C ILE A 125 17.54 -0.26 -10.58
N SER A 126 17.19 0.54 -11.58
CA SER A 126 18.05 1.57 -12.14
C SER A 126 17.26 2.78 -12.61
N ASN A 127 17.92 3.93 -12.66
CA ASN A 127 17.31 5.11 -13.24
C ASN A 127 17.71 5.26 -14.71
N ILE A 128 16.79 5.82 -15.50
CA ILE A 128 17.08 6.17 -16.89
C ILE A 128 17.76 7.52 -16.88
N SER A 129 18.96 7.59 -17.48
CA SER A 129 19.69 8.85 -17.61
C SER A 129 19.18 9.63 -18.82
N MET A 130 18.87 10.90 -18.60
CA MET A 130 18.57 11.83 -19.69
C MET A 130 19.88 12.30 -20.28
N LYS A 131 20.09 12.03 -21.56
CA LYS A 131 21.24 12.57 -22.30
C LYS A 131 20.86 13.91 -22.89
N GLU A 132 21.76 14.86 -22.77
CA GLU A 132 21.63 16.16 -23.38
C GLU A 132 21.92 16.09 -24.89
#